data_e4adf8d6ad8d3913a6e3fe2a3dda4cdc
#
_entry.id   e4adf8d6ad8d3913a6e3fe2a3dda4cdc
#
_cell.length_a   1.000
_cell.length_b   1.000
_cell.length_c   1.000
_cell.angle_alpha   90.00
_cell.angle_beta   90.00
_cell.angle_gamma   90.00
#
_symmetry.space_group_name_H-M   'P 1'
#
loop_
_entity.id
_entity.type
_entity.pdbx_description
1 polymer ?
#
loop_
_entity_poly.entity_id
_entity_poly.type
_entity_poly.pdbx_seq_one_letter_code
_entity_poly.pdbx_strand_id
1 'polypeptide(L)'
;RWENELQLADHAELADFFRKSYGPTGAFNAQPFEGIRSWAGARPEMRVIGYDARGVAAHIGLLRRFIKIGGVDLLVAELGLYAVRPDLEGLGISHSMRVMYPALQELGVPFGFGTVRPALEKHLTRLVGRRGLATLMPGIRVRSTQADVYPNLSPIRIEDVLVVVFPVGRSM
;
A
#
# COMPACT_ATOMS: atom_id res chain seq x y z
N ARG A 1 9.03 -4.10 9.84
CA ARG A 1 10.28 -3.34 10.01
C ARG A 1 10.02 -1.85 9.82
N TRP A 2 10.63 -1.04 10.66
CA TRP A 2 10.67 0.41 10.45
C TRP A 2 11.59 0.75 9.27
N GLU A 3 11.30 1.85 8.58
CA GLU A 3 12.08 2.27 7.40
C GLU A 3 13.56 2.54 7.72
N ASN A 4 13.85 3.06 8.91
CA ASN A 4 15.22 3.33 9.37
C ASN A 4 16.03 2.08 9.75
N GLU A 5 15.38 0.91 9.82
CA GLU A 5 16.05 -0.39 10.04
C GLU A 5 16.50 -1.05 8.73
N LEU A 6 16.04 -0.52 7.58
CA LEU A 6 16.41 -1.06 6.28
C LEU A 6 17.80 -0.62 5.87
N GLN A 7 18.56 -1.58 5.37
CA GLN A 7 19.90 -1.35 4.82
C GLN A 7 19.81 -1.09 3.30
N LEU A 8 20.90 -0.63 2.73
CA LEU A 8 20.99 -0.37 1.29
C LEU A 8 20.62 -1.61 0.45
N ALA A 9 21.06 -2.79 0.91
CA ALA A 9 20.74 -4.06 0.25
C ALA A 9 19.25 -4.37 0.26
N ASP A 10 18.53 -4.09 1.37
CA ASP A 10 17.08 -4.26 1.44
C ASP A 10 16.37 -3.35 0.43
N HIS A 11 16.83 -2.10 0.30
CA HIS A 11 16.27 -1.17 -0.68
C HIS A 11 16.50 -1.61 -2.12
N ALA A 12 17.68 -2.16 -2.42
CA ALA A 12 18.00 -2.70 -3.75
C ALA A 12 17.09 -3.89 -4.10
N GLU A 13 16.91 -4.83 -3.16
CA GLU A 13 16.03 -5.99 -3.33
C GLU A 13 14.56 -5.59 -3.52
N LEU A 14 14.07 -4.66 -2.69
CA LEU A 14 12.72 -4.13 -2.82
C LEU A 14 12.50 -3.37 -4.14
N ALA A 15 13.47 -2.59 -4.59
CA ALA A 15 13.38 -1.90 -5.87
C ALA A 15 13.26 -2.89 -7.04
N ASP A 16 14.05 -3.97 -7.04
CA ASP A 16 13.96 -5.04 -8.03
C ASP A 16 12.59 -5.76 -7.97
N PHE A 17 12.12 -6.08 -6.77
CA PHE A 17 10.80 -6.64 -6.54
C PHE A 17 9.68 -5.76 -7.12
N PHE A 18 9.71 -4.45 -6.89
CA PHE A 18 8.69 -3.53 -7.40
C PHE A 18 8.74 -3.38 -8.92
N ARG A 19 9.93 -3.33 -9.53
CA ARG A 19 10.06 -3.31 -11.00
C ARG A 19 9.41 -4.54 -11.63
N LYS A 20 9.59 -5.72 -11.03
CA LYS A 20 9.02 -6.98 -11.50
C LYS A 20 7.50 -7.06 -11.28
N SER A 21 7.02 -6.53 -10.16
CA SER A 21 5.61 -6.62 -9.78
C SER A 21 4.74 -5.55 -10.45
N TYR A 22 5.22 -4.31 -10.59
CA TYR A 22 4.44 -3.21 -11.14
C TYR A 22 4.68 -2.96 -12.62
N GLY A 23 5.87 -3.26 -13.13
CA GLY A 23 6.23 -3.02 -14.53
C GLY A 23 5.23 -3.65 -15.52
N PRO A 24 4.91 -4.95 -15.41
CA PRO A 24 3.97 -5.61 -16.30
C PRO A 24 2.53 -5.12 -16.21
N THR A 25 2.11 -4.64 -15.05
CA THR A 25 0.69 -4.24 -14.82
C THR A 25 0.37 -2.85 -15.35
N GLY A 26 1.38 -2.05 -15.71
CA GLY A 26 1.20 -0.65 -16.08
C GLY A 26 0.60 0.23 -14.97
N ALA A 27 0.43 -0.30 -13.75
CA ALA A 27 -0.13 0.43 -12.62
C ALA A 27 0.81 1.54 -12.14
N PHE A 28 2.07 1.18 -12.02
CA PHE A 28 3.23 2.05 -11.94
C PHE A 28 4.19 1.56 -13.02
N ASN A 29 4.78 2.46 -13.78
CA ASN A 29 5.88 2.05 -14.62
C ASN A 29 7.09 1.70 -13.71
N ALA A 30 8.10 1.04 -14.23
CA ALA A 30 9.29 0.68 -13.47
C ALA A 30 10.14 1.90 -13.05
N GLN A 31 9.93 3.05 -13.70
CA GLN A 31 10.74 4.25 -13.54
C GLN A 31 10.84 4.77 -12.10
N PRO A 32 9.77 4.80 -11.25
CA PRO A 32 9.90 5.21 -9.86
C PRO A 32 10.88 4.36 -9.05
N PHE A 33 11.18 3.14 -9.49
CA PHE A 33 12.01 2.15 -8.78
C PHE A 33 13.39 1.96 -9.40
N GLU A 34 13.86 2.93 -10.17
CA GLU A 34 15.22 2.88 -10.74
C GLU A 34 16.30 2.88 -9.66
N GLY A 35 17.40 2.22 -9.95
CA GLY A 35 18.49 2.05 -9.00
C GLY A 35 18.04 1.28 -7.76
N ILE A 36 18.25 1.88 -6.59
CA ILE A 36 17.91 1.32 -5.28
C ILE A 36 16.67 1.96 -4.64
N ARG A 37 15.96 2.78 -5.39
CA ARG A 37 14.76 3.45 -4.88
C ARG A 37 13.61 2.45 -4.71
N SER A 38 13.24 2.19 -3.48
CA SER A 38 12.19 1.23 -3.10
C SER A 38 10.86 1.89 -2.71
N TRP A 39 10.55 3.07 -3.25
CA TRP A 39 9.29 3.78 -3.01
C TRP A 39 8.87 4.58 -4.24
N ALA A 40 7.57 4.84 -4.32
CA ALA A 40 6.96 5.74 -5.28
C ALA A 40 6.00 6.65 -4.52
N GLY A 41 6.00 7.95 -4.82
CA GLY A 41 5.29 8.93 -4.01
C GLY A 41 5.94 9.10 -2.63
N ALA A 42 5.15 9.02 -1.59
CA ALA A 42 5.66 9.13 -0.23
C ALA A 42 6.43 7.87 0.20
N ARG A 43 7.52 8.09 0.91
CA ARG A 43 8.32 7.00 1.49
C ARG A 43 7.58 6.43 2.71
N PRO A 44 7.43 5.09 2.83
CA PRO A 44 6.83 4.49 4.01
C PRO A 44 7.59 4.79 5.29
N GLU A 45 6.91 4.83 6.43
CA GLU A 45 7.53 4.82 7.77
C GLU A 45 7.80 3.40 8.24
N MET A 46 6.91 2.48 7.89
CA MET A 46 7.01 1.07 8.25
C MET A 46 6.66 0.19 7.05
N ARG A 47 7.26 -0.98 6.99
CA ARG A 47 7.02 -1.98 5.94
C ARG A 47 6.70 -3.34 6.53
N VAL A 48 5.69 -3.98 5.98
CA VAL A 48 5.43 -5.39 6.16
C VAL A 48 5.93 -6.10 4.90
N ILE A 49 6.91 -6.98 5.07
CA ILE A 49 7.61 -7.65 3.97
C ILE A 49 7.51 -9.15 4.20
N GLY A 50 6.95 -9.85 3.23
CA GLY A 50 6.94 -11.32 3.19
C GLY A 50 8.12 -11.82 2.38
N TYR A 51 8.79 -12.85 2.86
CA TYR A 51 9.92 -13.50 2.17
C TYR A 51 9.63 -14.98 1.92
N ASP A 52 10.20 -15.50 0.86
CA ASP A 52 10.36 -16.93 0.63
C ASP A 52 11.84 -17.25 0.34
N ALA A 53 12.14 -18.49 -0.06
CA ALA A 53 13.50 -18.91 -0.38
C ALA A 53 14.15 -18.13 -1.55
N ARG A 54 13.38 -17.40 -2.34
CA ARG A 54 13.84 -16.60 -3.49
C ARG A 54 13.86 -15.10 -3.23
N GLY A 55 13.65 -14.66 -1.98
CA GLY A 55 13.67 -13.26 -1.59
C GLY A 55 12.27 -12.67 -1.33
N VAL A 56 12.08 -11.39 -1.63
CA VAL A 56 10.81 -10.71 -1.37
C VAL A 56 9.67 -11.33 -2.16
N ALA A 57 8.64 -11.79 -1.44
CA ALA A 57 7.44 -12.44 -1.97
C ALA A 57 6.23 -11.51 -2.00
N ALA A 58 6.08 -10.65 -0.98
CA ALA A 58 5.00 -9.68 -0.86
C ALA A 58 5.44 -8.46 -0.04
N HIS A 59 4.79 -7.34 -0.27
CA HIS A 59 5.08 -6.09 0.42
C HIS A 59 3.83 -5.25 0.62
N ILE A 60 3.77 -4.53 1.73
CA ILE A 60 2.89 -3.39 1.95
C ILE A 60 3.63 -2.34 2.78
N GLY A 61 3.57 -1.08 2.33
CA GLY A 61 4.11 0.07 3.03
C GLY A 61 3.03 0.77 3.84
N LEU A 62 3.40 1.29 5.00
CA LEU A 62 2.54 2.01 5.93
C LEU A 62 3.15 3.39 6.18
N LEU A 63 2.33 4.43 6.09
CA LEU A 63 2.74 5.82 6.29
C LEU A 63 1.66 6.55 7.07
N ARG A 64 2.02 7.19 8.19
CA ARG A 64 1.11 8.12 8.86
C ARG A 64 1.00 9.42 8.08
N ARG A 65 -0.21 9.86 7.89
CA ARG A 65 -0.46 11.17 7.26
C ARG A 65 -1.78 11.76 7.71
N PHE A 66 -1.90 13.06 7.58
CA PHE A 66 -3.18 13.74 7.70
C PHE A 66 -3.97 13.62 6.40
N ILE A 67 -5.24 13.27 6.54
CA ILE A 67 -6.23 13.37 5.47
C ILE A 67 -7.35 14.29 5.93
N LYS A 68 -8.03 14.91 4.99
CA LYS A 68 -9.18 15.77 5.28
C LYS A 68 -10.47 15.09 4.82
N ILE A 69 -11.38 14.87 5.75
CA ILE A 69 -12.70 14.30 5.48
C ILE A 69 -13.76 15.26 6.02
N GLY A 70 -14.65 15.79 5.16
CA GLY A 70 -15.70 16.70 5.57
C GLY A 70 -15.19 17.96 6.30
N GLY A 71 -13.98 18.44 5.97
CA GLY A 71 -13.37 19.59 6.61
C GLY A 71 -12.54 19.28 7.87
N VAL A 72 -12.58 18.05 8.39
CA VAL A 72 -11.83 17.61 9.56
C VAL A 72 -10.51 16.95 9.15
N ASP A 73 -9.40 17.35 9.78
CA ASP A 73 -8.09 16.72 9.59
C ASP A 73 -7.96 15.52 10.55
N LEU A 74 -7.64 14.36 10.00
CA LEU A 74 -7.48 13.11 10.73
C LEU A 74 -6.09 12.54 10.47
N LEU A 75 -5.38 12.17 11.54
CA LEU A 75 -4.13 11.40 11.43
C LEU A 75 -4.48 9.92 11.28
N VAL A 76 -4.04 9.33 10.17
CA VAL A 76 -4.36 7.95 9.81
C VAL A 76 -3.13 7.28 9.21
N ALA A 77 -3.17 5.95 8.99
CA ALA A 77 -2.15 5.27 8.19
C ALA A 77 -2.63 5.10 6.74
N GLU A 78 -1.85 5.57 5.79
CA GLU A 78 -2.01 5.20 4.38
C GLU A 78 -1.27 3.90 4.11
N LEU A 79 -1.96 2.95 3.48
CA LEU A 79 -1.39 1.70 3.00
C LEU A 79 -1.08 1.86 1.51
N GLY A 80 0.18 1.68 1.16
CA GLY A 80 0.64 1.81 -0.23
C GLY A 80 1.68 0.77 -0.59
N LEU A 81 2.09 0.77 -1.84
CA LEU A 81 3.10 -0.17 -2.36
C LEU A 81 2.73 -1.64 -2.07
N TYR A 82 1.43 -1.95 -2.13
CA TYR A 82 0.96 -3.32 -1.99
C TYR A 82 1.28 -4.09 -3.27
N ALA A 83 2.07 -5.12 -3.14
CA ALA A 83 2.42 -6.00 -4.26
C ALA A 83 2.67 -7.42 -3.78
N VAL A 84 2.40 -8.36 -4.67
CA VAL A 84 2.78 -9.77 -4.55
C VAL A 84 3.63 -10.10 -5.77
N ARG A 85 4.68 -10.90 -5.61
CA ARG A 85 5.52 -11.32 -6.73
C ARG A 85 4.67 -12.08 -7.75
N PRO A 86 4.81 -11.81 -9.07
CA PRO A 86 3.90 -12.33 -10.09
C PRO A 86 3.72 -13.85 -10.10
N ASP A 87 4.76 -14.60 -9.81
CA ASP A 87 4.72 -16.07 -9.76
C ASP A 87 3.94 -16.63 -8.54
N LEU A 88 3.63 -15.77 -7.57
CA LEU A 88 2.86 -16.10 -6.35
C LEU A 88 1.44 -15.55 -6.39
N GLU A 89 1.05 -14.84 -7.45
CA GLU A 89 -0.31 -14.35 -7.62
C GLU A 89 -1.32 -15.52 -7.68
N GLY A 90 -2.46 -15.32 -7.04
CA GLY A 90 -3.50 -16.37 -6.97
C GLY A 90 -3.25 -17.46 -5.93
N LEU A 91 -2.06 -17.57 -5.33
CA LEU A 91 -1.73 -18.58 -4.32
C LEU A 91 -2.16 -18.20 -2.89
N GLY A 92 -2.90 -17.10 -2.73
CA GLY A 92 -3.43 -16.69 -1.43
C GLY A 92 -2.43 -15.96 -0.52
N ILE A 93 -1.27 -15.56 -1.04
CA ILE A 93 -0.25 -14.80 -0.30
C ILE A 93 -0.82 -13.52 0.33
N SER A 94 -1.78 -12.89 -0.32
CA SER A 94 -2.49 -11.72 0.21
C SER A 94 -3.16 -11.96 1.57
N HIS A 95 -3.47 -13.20 1.94
CA HIS A 95 -4.02 -13.53 3.25
C HIS A 95 -2.98 -13.40 4.37
N SER A 96 -1.70 -13.56 4.07
CA SER A 96 -0.61 -13.39 5.05
C SER A 96 -0.41 -11.92 5.45
N MET A 97 -0.92 -10.97 4.63
CA MET A 97 -0.80 -9.53 4.92
C MET A 97 -1.58 -9.07 6.16
N ARG A 98 -2.29 -9.97 6.84
CA ARG A 98 -2.88 -9.72 8.17
C ARG A 98 -1.85 -9.29 9.21
N VAL A 99 -0.60 -9.67 9.04
CA VAL A 99 0.50 -9.24 9.90
C VAL A 99 0.71 -7.71 9.85
N MET A 100 0.02 -6.98 8.96
CA MET A 100 0.00 -5.51 8.99
C MET A 100 -0.78 -4.94 10.18
N TYR A 101 -1.74 -5.68 10.78
CA TYR A 101 -2.54 -5.14 11.90
C TYR A 101 -1.72 -4.79 13.13
N PRO A 102 -0.79 -5.63 13.62
CA PRO A 102 0.14 -5.23 14.66
C PRO A 102 0.94 -3.98 14.30
N ALA A 103 1.38 -3.85 13.05
CA ALA A 103 2.08 -2.65 12.57
C ALA A 103 1.20 -1.40 12.58
N LEU A 104 -0.09 -1.51 12.20
CA LEU A 104 -1.05 -0.42 12.31
C LEU A 104 -1.31 -0.01 13.76
N GLN A 105 -1.37 -0.98 14.68
CA GLN A 105 -1.50 -0.71 16.12
C GLN A 105 -0.27 0.04 16.65
N GLU A 106 0.92 -0.38 16.26
CA GLU A 106 2.19 0.25 16.63
C GLU A 106 2.28 1.71 16.16
N LEU A 107 1.72 2.03 14.98
CA LEU A 107 1.62 3.40 14.46
C LEU A 107 0.68 4.29 15.29
N GLY A 108 -0.18 3.73 16.15
CA GLY A 108 -1.04 4.49 17.06
C GLY A 108 -2.14 5.30 16.36
N VAL A 109 -2.63 4.85 15.21
CA VAL A 109 -3.67 5.52 14.43
C VAL A 109 -5.04 4.85 14.61
N PRO A 110 -6.17 5.59 14.45
CA PRO A 110 -7.51 5.01 14.60
C PRO A 110 -7.88 4.03 13.50
N PHE A 111 -7.37 4.23 12.30
CA PHE A 111 -7.56 3.33 11.16
C PHE A 111 -6.45 3.50 10.11
N GLY A 112 -6.29 2.46 9.30
CA GLY A 112 -5.54 2.50 8.06
C GLY A 112 -6.47 2.60 6.85
N PHE A 113 -6.01 3.17 5.74
CA PHE A 113 -6.74 3.16 4.49
C PHE A 113 -5.80 2.94 3.31
N GLY A 114 -6.35 2.41 2.23
CA GLY A 114 -5.68 2.32 0.94
C GLY A 114 -6.62 2.75 -0.17
N THR A 115 -6.08 3.37 -1.21
CA THR A 115 -6.82 3.66 -2.43
C THR A 115 -6.42 2.68 -3.51
N VAL A 116 -7.41 2.09 -4.15
CA VAL A 116 -7.20 1.10 -5.20
C VAL A 116 -8.08 1.40 -6.41
N ARG A 117 -7.71 0.84 -7.54
CA ARG A 117 -8.52 0.98 -8.76
C ARG A 117 -9.86 0.28 -8.58
N PRO A 118 -10.97 0.86 -9.06
CA PRO A 118 -12.30 0.24 -8.98
C PRO A 118 -12.34 -1.17 -9.59
N ALA A 119 -11.53 -1.46 -10.60
CA ALA A 119 -11.42 -2.78 -11.22
C ALA A 119 -11.05 -3.90 -10.23
N LEU A 120 -10.42 -3.58 -9.10
CA LEU A 120 -10.04 -4.55 -8.05
C LEU A 120 -11.15 -4.84 -7.04
N GLU A 121 -12.30 -4.18 -7.11
CA GLU A 121 -13.39 -4.31 -6.14
C GLU A 121 -13.82 -5.77 -5.92
N LYS A 122 -14.06 -6.53 -7.00
CA LYS A 122 -14.46 -7.95 -6.90
C LYS A 122 -13.39 -8.80 -6.20
N HIS A 123 -12.11 -8.53 -6.48
CA HIS A 123 -10.99 -9.22 -5.85
C HIS A 123 -10.93 -8.92 -4.36
N LEU A 124 -11.00 -7.63 -4.00
CA LEU A 124 -10.93 -7.19 -2.61
C LEU A 124 -12.14 -7.61 -1.80
N THR A 125 -13.34 -7.61 -2.38
CA THR A 125 -14.54 -8.13 -1.71
C THR A 125 -14.36 -9.60 -1.28
N ARG A 126 -13.72 -10.41 -2.11
CA ARG A 126 -13.40 -11.80 -1.75
C ARG A 126 -12.34 -11.90 -0.66
N LEU A 127 -11.34 -11.01 -0.70
CA LEU A 127 -10.19 -11.03 0.19
C LEU A 127 -10.55 -10.56 1.60
N VAL A 128 -11.25 -9.44 1.72
CA VAL A 128 -11.50 -8.75 3.00
C VAL A 128 -12.95 -8.83 3.49
N GLY A 129 -13.92 -8.92 2.57
CA GLY A 129 -15.35 -8.83 2.90
C GLY A 129 -15.86 -10.01 3.72
N ARG A 130 -15.34 -11.21 3.53
CA ARG A 130 -15.80 -12.43 4.23
C ARG A 130 -15.43 -12.49 5.72
N ARG A 131 -14.58 -11.61 6.22
CA ARG A 131 -13.98 -11.73 7.56
C ARG A 131 -14.10 -10.44 8.40
N GLY A 132 -14.78 -9.42 7.90
CA GLY A 132 -14.91 -8.14 8.62
C GLY A 132 -13.58 -7.41 8.85
N LEU A 133 -12.53 -7.77 8.09
CA LEU A 133 -11.18 -7.23 8.27
C LEU A 133 -11.05 -5.80 7.75
N ALA A 134 -11.87 -5.42 6.78
CA ALA A 134 -11.86 -4.08 6.22
C ALA A 134 -13.24 -3.73 5.66
N THR A 135 -13.48 -2.43 5.52
CA THR A 135 -14.66 -1.88 4.85
C THR A 135 -14.25 -1.38 3.47
N LEU A 136 -15.01 -1.74 2.44
CA LEU A 136 -14.83 -1.25 1.08
C LEU A 136 -15.80 -0.10 0.82
N MET A 137 -15.28 1.03 0.33
CA MET A 137 -16.04 2.23 0.00
C MET A 137 -15.80 2.60 -1.46
N PRO A 138 -16.65 2.16 -2.39
CA PRO A 138 -16.53 2.51 -3.81
C PRO A 138 -16.98 3.95 -4.10
N GLY A 139 -16.51 4.50 -5.21
CA GLY A 139 -16.95 5.82 -5.71
C GLY A 139 -16.52 6.99 -4.83
N ILE A 140 -15.47 6.83 -4.04
CA ILE A 140 -14.91 7.93 -3.25
C ILE A 140 -14.05 8.81 -4.15
N ARG A 141 -14.37 10.10 -4.19
CA ARG A 141 -13.57 11.09 -4.91
C ARG A 141 -12.43 11.58 -4.03
N VAL A 142 -11.21 11.30 -4.45
CA VAL A 142 -9.98 11.67 -3.76
C VAL A 142 -9.23 12.73 -4.53
N ARG A 143 -8.76 13.77 -3.82
CA ARG A 143 -7.78 14.73 -4.32
C ARG A 143 -6.43 14.36 -3.74
N SER A 144 -5.49 13.98 -4.57
CA SER A 144 -4.14 13.58 -4.17
C SER A 144 -3.06 14.42 -4.85
N THR A 145 -1.87 14.45 -4.24
CA THR A 145 -0.66 15.05 -4.79
C THR A 145 0.43 14.00 -4.82
N GLN A 146 0.83 13.55 -6.01
CA GLN A 146 1.87 12.54 -6.23
C GLN A 146 2.74 12.92 -7.43
N ALA A 147 3.33 14.10 -7.37
CA ALA A 147 4.05 14.69 -8.50
C ALA A 147 5.26 13.86 -8.97
N ASP A 148 5.92 13.16 -8.06
CA ASP A 148 7.11 12.37 -8.35
C ASP A 148 6.84 10.97 -8.90
N VAL A 149 5.62 10.49 -8.84
CA VAL A 149 5.20 9.21 -9.46
C VAL A 149 4.92 9.39 -10.94
N TYR A 150 4.36 10.53 -11.32
CA TYR A 150 3.97 10.85 -12.69
C TYR A 150 4.46 12.26 -13.06
N PRO A 151 5.74 12.43 -13.40
CA PRO A 151 6.33 13.76 -13.59
C PRO A 151 5.71 14.57 -14.73
N ASN A 152 5.05 13.90 -15.68
CA ASN A 152 4.40 14.53 -16.84
C ASN A 152 2.91 14.80 -16.63
N LEU A 153 2.35 14.49 -15.46
CA LEU A 153 0.96 14.73 -15.13
C LEU A 153 0.84 15.91 -14.14
N SER A 154 -0.39 16.45 -14.03
CA SER A 154 -0.67 17.45 -13.00
C SER A 154 -0.28 16.94 -11.62
N PRO A 155 0.42 17.74 -10.80
CA PRO A 155 0.76 17.39 -9.43
C PRO A 155 -0.48 17.17 -8.54
N ILE A 156 -1.62 17.72 -8.95
CA ILE A 156 -2.91 17.51 -8.27
C ILE A 156 -3.77 16.62 -9.15
N ARG A 157 -4.22 15.51 -8.60
CA ARG A 157 -5.12 14.57 -9.27
C ARG A 157 -6.42 14.45 -8.47
N ILE A 158 -7.53 14.43 -9.20
CA ILE A 158 -8.85 14.13 -8.65
C ILE A 158 -9.30 12.85 -9.33
N GLU A 159 -9.51 11.80 -8.55
CA GLU A 159 -9.83 10.48 -9.08
C GLU A 159 -10.97 9.85 -8.27
N ASP A 160 -11.83 9.12 -8.95
CA ASP A 160 -12.78 8.23 -8.30
C ASP A 160 -12.07 6.90 -8.03
N VAL A 161 -12.02 6.51 -6.76
CA VAL A 161 -11.29 5.32 -6.30
C VAL A 161 -12.18 4.43 -5.44
N LEU A 162 -11.76 3.19 -5.30
CA LEU A 162 -12.21 2.32 -4.21
C LEU A 162 -11.30 2.56 -3.01
N VAL A 163 -11.89 2.99 -1.89
CA VAL A 163 -11.17 3.11 -0.62
C VAL A 163 -11.38 1.85 0.19
N VAL A 164 -10.29 1.29 0.70
CA VAL A 164 -10.31 0.17 1.64
C VAL A 164 -9.93 0.71 3.01
N VAL A 165 -10.80 0.57 4.00
CA VAL A 165 -10.58 1.06 5.37
C VAL A 165 -10.34 -0.12 6.31
N PHE A 166 -9.24 -0.10 7.03
CA PHE A 166 -8.83 -1.09 8.02
C PHE A 166 -8.99 -0.50 9.42
N PRO A 167 -10.03 -0.88 10.19
CA PRO A 167 -10.18 -0.38 11.54
C PRO A 167 -9.05 -0.92 12.42
N VAL A 168 -8.38 -0.03 13.14
CA VAL A 168 -7.41 -0.41 14.17
C VAL A 168 -8.20 -0.46 15.48
N GLY A 169 -8.78 -1.62 15.78
CA GLY A 169 -9.61 -1.79 16.97
C GLY A 169 -8.81 -1.54 18.25
N ARG A 170 -9.39 -0.79 19.19
CA ARG A 170 -9.00 -0.95 20.59
C ARG A 170 -9.35 -2.40 20.94
N SER A 171 -8.35 -3.19 21.32
CA SER A 171 -8.60 -4.48 21.97
C SER A 171 -9.52 -4.19 23.15
N MET A 172 -10.76 -4.65 23.06
CA MET A 172 -11.62 -4.70 24.24
C MET A 172 -11.10 -5.77 25.19
#